data_cc265ace1dfdf2472ccf9f6be13c0a51
#
_entry.id   cc265ace1dfdf2472ccf9f6be13c0a51
#
_cell.length_a   1.000
_cell.length_b   1.000
_cell.length_c   1.000
_cell.angle_alpha   90.00
_cell.angle_beta   90.00
_cell.angle_gamma   90.00
#
_symmetry.space_group_name_H-M   'P 1'
#
loop_
_entity.id
_entity.type
_entity.pdbx_description
1 polymer ?
#
loop_
_entity_poly.entity_id
_entity_poly.type
_entity_poly.pdbx_seq_one_letter_code
_entity_poly.pdbx_strand_id
1 'polypeptide(L)'
;MSFVIQGQVGGKVFNANGNYNEFNDRSPKYMSGRWLSEEHPGNGKVPYRDFGISHFLTDYLIEDAGFMALRDVTVGYTFPKKMLRKMGLSGLRVYATGQNLLYLMSSNYRGVNPEARSGSRAAMVKNSAQAGAFPIMRTYNVGLNINF
;
A
#
# COMPACT_ATOMS: atom_id res chain seq x y z
N MET A 1 12.69 11.46 -19.52
CA MET A 1 11.64 11.23 -18.51
C MET A 1 11.07 9.85 -18.75
N SER A 2 10.88 9.08 -17.68
CA SER A 2 10.21 7.77 -17.70
C SER A 2 9.29 7.65 -16.51
N PHE A 3 8.26 6.83 -16.63
CA PHE A 3 7.38 6.49 -15.52
C PHE A 3 6.89 5.05 -15.67
N VAL A 4 6.56 4.42 -14.55
CA VAL A 4 6.01 3.06 -14.48
C VAL A 4 4.73 3.11 -13.66
N ILE A 5 3.64 2.67 -14.27
CA ILE A 5 2.36 2.44 -13.60
C ILE A 5 2.15 0.94 -13.48
N GLN A 6 1.75 0.50 -12.31
CA GLN A 6 1.41 -0.90 -12.04
C GLN A 6 0.03 -0.96 -11.42
N GLY A 7 -0.75 -1.97 -11.76
CA GLY A 7 -2.05 -2.18 -11.15
C GLY A 7 -2.42 -3.65 -11.08
N GLN A 8 -3.32 -3.95 -10.18
CA GLN A 8 -3.98 -5.26 -10.06
C GLN A 8 -5.47 -5.02 -9.95
N VAL A 9 -6.23 -5.68 -10.81
CA VAL A 9 -7.69 -5.66 -10.78
C VAL A 9 -8.17 -6.99 -10.23
N GLY A 10 -9.12 -6.94 -9.29
CA GLY A 10 -9.60 -8.13 -8.59
C GLY A 10 -8.58 -8.65 -7.56
N GLY A 11 -8.76 -9.91 -7.19
CA GLY A 11 -8.00 -10.54 -6.12
C GLY A 11 -8.62 -10.26 -4.74
N LYS A 12 -8.58 -11.27 -3.89
CA LYS A 12 -9.07 -11.20 -2.52
C LYS A 12 -7.92 -11.45 -1.55
N VAL A 13 -7.97 -10.79 -0.42
CA VAL A 13 -6.99 -10.93 0.64
C VAL A 13 -7.70 -11.05 1.98
N PHE A 14 -7.21 -11.95 2.81
CA PHE A 14 -7.66 -12.05 4.19
C PHE A 14 -6.91 -11.02 5.03
N ASN A 15 -7.62 -9.98 5.51
CA ASN A 15 -7.04 -8.90 6.30
C ASN A 15 -7.00 -9.26 7.79
N ALA A 16 -5.97 -9.98 8.20
CA ALA A 16 -5.77 -10.34 9.60
C ALA A 16 -5.50 -9.12 10.52
N ASN A 17 -5.09 -7.98 9.97
CA ASN A 17 -4.99 -6.73 10.72
C ASN A 17 -6.35 -6.19 11.15
N GLY A 18 -7.41 -6.47 10.37
CA GLY A 18 -8.77 -6.13 10.73
C GLY A 18 -9.16 -6.74 12.07
N ASN A 19 -8.89 -8.02 12.21
CA ASN A 19 -9.13 -8.78 13.43
C ASN A 19 -8.54 -8.10 14.67
N TYR A 20 -7.25 -7.76 14.59
CA TYR A 20 -6.53 -7.14 15.70
C TYR A 20 -7.05 -5.73 16.01
N ASN A 21 -7.33 -4.93 15.00
CA ASN A 21 -7.77 -3.55 15.18
C ASN A 21 -9.20 -3.45 15.70
N GLU A 22 -10.08 -4.34 15.26
CA GLU A 22 -11.45 -4.41 15.76
C GLU A 22 -11.50 -4.84 17.22
N PHE A 23 -10.72 -5.85 17.56
CA PHE A 23 -10.63 -6.38 18.92
C PHE A 23 -10.14 -5.34 19.92
N ASN A 24 -9.16 -4.52 19.53
CA ASN A 24 -8.55 -3.56 20.42
C ASN A 24 -9.16 -2.14 20.32
N ASP A 25 -10.19 -1.94 19.52
CA ASP A 25 -10.80 -0.62 19.27
C ASP A 25 -9.78 0.45 18.85
N ARG A 26 -8.76 0.03 18.07
CA ARG A 26 -7.61 0.90 17.75
C ARG A 26 -7.77 1.72 16.48
N SER A 27 -8.80 1.44 15.69
CA SER A 27 -8.95 2.12 14.41
C SER A 27 -10.40 2.50 14.13
N PRO A 28 -10.71 3.80 14.00
CA PRO A 28 -12.03 4.27 13.59
C PRO A 28 -12.50 3.67 12.26
N LYS A 29 -11.57 3.30 11.39
CA LYS A 29 -11.84 2.69 10.08
C LYS A 29 -12.58 1.35 10.21
N TYR A 30 -12.28 0.57 11.26
CA TYR A 30 -12.93 -0.71 11.55
C TYR A 30 -14.14 -0.57 12.46
N MET A 31 -14.25 0.52 13.18
CA MET A 31 -15.33 0.73 14.16
C MET A 31 -16.51 1.51 13.60
N SER A 32 -16.28 2.28 12.55
CA SER A 32 -17.31 3.14 11.98
C SER A 32 -18.51 2.32 11.48
N GLY A 33 -19.69 2.68 11.95
CA GLY A 33 -20.93 2.02 11.59
C GLY A 33 -21.15 0.65 12.24
N ARG A 34 -20.46 0.34 13.34
CA ARG A 34 -20.62 -0.89 14.10
C ARG A 34 -22.04 -1.01 14.67
N TRP A 35 -22.53 -2.23 14.69
CA TRP A 35 -23.74 -2.58 15.40
C TRP A 35 -23.50 -2.49 16.94
N LEU A 36 -24.31 -1.75 17.65
CA LEU A 36 -24.21 -1.59 19.10
C LEU A 36 -25.41 -2.22 19.83
N SER A 37 -26.62 -2.02 19.31
CA SER A 37 -27.86 -2.53 19.86
C SER A 37 -28.93 -2.51 18.77
N GLU A 38 -30.11 -3.06 19.07
CA GLU A 38 -31.27 -2.97 18.18
C GLU A 38 -31.70 -1.52 17.91
N GLU A 39 -31.54 -0.64 18.89
CA GLU A 39 -31.80 0.80 18.73
C GLU A 39 -30.71 1.51 17.93
N HIS A 40 -29.49 0.95 17.92
CA HIS A 40 -28.32 1.49 17.23
C HIS A 40 -27.66 0.41 16.36
N PRO A 41 -28.33 0.01 15.27
CA PRO A 41 -27.89 -1.13 14.45
C PRO A 41 -26.68 -0.83 13.56
N GLY A 42 -26.17 0.40 13.60
CA GLY A 42 -25.05 0.79 12.75
C GLY A 42 -25.39 0.78 11.27
N ASN A 43 -24.43 0.39 10.42
CA ASN A 43 -24.59 0.36 8.96
C ASN A 43 -24.98 -1.02 8.39
N GLY A 44 -25.22 -2.01 9.23
CA GLY A 44 -25.54 -3.38 8.85
C GLY A 44 -24.37 -4.19 8.28
N LYS A 45 -23.16 -3.62 8.23
CA LYS A 45 -21.97 -4.25 7.68
C LYS A 45 -20.89 -4.57 8.70
N VAL A 46 -20.82 -3.80 9.78
CA VAL A 46 -19.84 -3.96 10.84
C VAL A 46 -20.49 -4.65 12.02
N PRO A 47 -20.06 -5.86 12.40
CA PRO A 47 -20.70 -6.64 13.46
C PRO A 47 -20.46 -6.00 14.84
N TYR A 48 -21.20 -6.50 15.82
CA TYR A 48 -20.94 -6.22 17.23
C TYR A 48 -19.55 -6.67 17.61
N ARG A 49 -18.94 -5.95 18.56
CA ARG A 49 -17.66 -6.33 19.14
C ARG A 49 -17.83 -7.60 19.97
N ASP A 50 -17.42 -8.71 19.42
CA ASP A 50 -17.39 -9.98 20.12
C ASP A 50 -15.99 -10.58 20.08
N PHE A 51 -15.50 -10.98 21.24
CA PHE A 51 -14.22 -11.71 21.36
C PHE A 51 -14.19 -13.00 20.56
N GLY A 52 -15.37 -13.61 20.32
CA GLY A 52 -15.51 -14.84 19.55
C GLY A 52 -15.19 -14.67 18.07
N ILE A 53 -15.62 -13.60 17.43
CA ILE A 53 -15.44 -13.37 15.98
C ILE A 53 -13.98 -13.23 15.62
N SER A 54 -13.16 -12.67 16.50
CA SER A 54 -11.73 -12.48 16.26
C SER A 54 -10.93 -13.78 16.09
N HIS A 55 -11.46 -14.89 16.53
CA HIS A 55 -10.80 -16.20 16.44
C HIS A 55 -11.22 -17.01 15.21
N PHE A 56 -12.24 -16.59 14.48
CA PHE A 56 -12.75 -17.29 13.31
C PHE A 56 -12.28 -16.64 12.00
N LEU A 57 -12.00 -17.48 11.02
CA LEU A 57 -11.83 -17.09 9.63
C LEU A 57 -13.22 -16.76 9.07
N THR A 58 -13.56 -15.49 8.97
CA THR A 58 -14.85 -15.04 8.46
C THR A 58 -14.66 -14.31 7.14
N ASP A 59 -15.66 -14.35 6.28
CA ASP A 59 -15.70 -13.65 5.01
C ASP A 59 -15.70 -12.12 5.20
N TYR A 60 -16.14 -11.63 6.36
CA TYR A 60 -16.05 -10.23 6.77
C TYR A 60 -14.63 -9.64 6.68
N LEU A 61 -13.61 -10.48 6.85
CA LEU A 61 -12.19 -10.10 6.76
C LEU A 61 -11.60 -10.34 5.36
N ILE A 62 -12.39 -10.85 4.42
CA ILE A 62 -11.98 -11.01 3.03
C ILE A 62 -12.24 -9.70 2.28
N GLU A 63 -11.19 -9.04 1.88
CA GLU A 63 -11.22 -7.72 1.25
C GLU A 63 -10.71 -7.76 -0.18
N ASP A 64 -11.07 -6.74 -0.94
CA ASP A 64 -10.62 -6.58 -2.32
C ASP A 64 -9.22 -5.96 -2.35
N ALA A 65 -8.25 -6.69 -2.90
CA ALA A 65 -6.85 -6.30 -2.96
C ALA A 65 -6.48 -5.54 -4.25
N GLY A 66 -7.47 -5.05 -5.00
CA GLY A 66 -7.23 -4.24 -6.20
C GLY A 66 -6.51 -2.94 -5.86
N PHE A 67 -5.54 -2.56 -6.71
CA PHE A 67 -4.81 -1.30 -6.55
C PHE A 67 -4.29 -0.78 -7.89
N MET A 68 -3.92 0.49 -7.92
CA MET A 68 -3.14 1.14 -8.97
C MET A 68 -2.07 2.01 -8.32
N ALA A 69 -0.83 1.89 -8.79
CA ALA A 69 0.31 2.59 -8.22
C ALA A 69 1.17 3.25 -9.30
N LEU A 70 1.61 4.46 -9.05
CA LEU A 70 2.69 5.11 -9.78
C LEU A 70 4.00 4.70 -9.11
N ARG A 71 4.64 3.65 -9.68
CA ARG A 71 5.79 2.97 -9.09
C ARG A 71 7.05 3.79 -9.14
N ASP A 72 7.36 4.25 -10.33
CA ASP A 72 8.59 4.98 -10.59
C ASP A 72 8.31 6.16 -11.50
N VAL A 73 8.90 7.29 -11.17
CA VAL A 73 9.00 8.45 -12.04
C VAL A 73 10.45 8.90 -12.03
N THR A 74 11.07 8.94 -13.17
CA THR A 74 12.43 9.46 -13.32
C THR A 74 12.43 10.65 -14.27
N VAL A 75 12.93 11.77 -13.80
CA VAL A 75 13.20 12.96 -14.59
C VAL A 75 14.71 13.20 -14.59
N GLY A 76 15.30 13.38 -15.75
CA GLY A 76 16.73 13.63 -15.85
C GLY A 76 17.04 14.61 -16.96
N TYR A 77 18.08 15.39 -16.76
CA TYR A 77 18.60 16.33 -17.72
C TYR A 77 20.08 16.04 -17.99
N THR A 78 20.43 15.88 -19.25
CA THR A 78 21.81 15.72 -19.71
C THR A 78 22.27 17.04 -20.31
N PHE A 79 23.35 17.58 -19.77
CA PHE A 79 23.89 18.84 -20.22
C PHE A 79 24.58 18.72 -21.58
N PRO A 80 24.41 19.71 -22.49
CA PRO A 80 25.07 19.70 -23.78
C PRO A 80 26.60 19.74 -23.66
N LYS A 81 27.29 18.94 -24.47
CA LYS A 81 28.76 18.86 -24.46
C LYS A 81 29.44 20.23 -24.63
N LYS A 82 28.83 21.16 -25.37
CA LYS A 82 29.36 22.51 -25.60
C LYS A 82 29.56 23.30 -24.30
N MET A 83 28.64 23.11 -23.32
CA MET A 83 28.75 23.75 -22.00
C MET A 83 29.81 23.08 -21.13
N LEU A 84 29.97 21.76 -21.26
CA LEU A 84 30.83 20.96 -20.40
C LEU A 84 32.32 21.08 -20.77
N ARG A 85 32.64 21.35 -22.04
CA ARG A 85 34.02 21.53 -22.50
C ARG A 85 34.81 22.59 -21.74
N LYS A 86 34.14 23.67 -21.34
CA LYS A 86 34.77 24.74 -20.53
C LYS A 86 35.13 24.29 -19.12
N MET A 87 34.51 23.21 -18.65
CA MET A 87 34.69 22.64 -17.31
C MET A 87 35.59 21.38 -17.33
N GLY A 88 36.11 20.98 -18.50
CA GLY A 88 36.91 19.76 -18.62
C GLY A 88 36.11 18.48 -18.49
N LEU A 89 34.78 18.54 -18.62
CA LEU A 89 33.90 17.37 -18.47
C LEU A 89 33.46 16.86 -19.83
N SER A 90 33.44 15.54 -20.00
CA SER A 90 32.92 14.85 -21.17
C SER A 90 31.42 14.58 -21.12
N GLY A 91 30.85 14.48 -19.91
CA GLY A 91 29.42 14.27 -19.69
C GLY A 91 28.97 14.69 -18.30
N LEU A 92 27.75 15.23 -18.22
CA LEU A 92 27.06 15.55 -16.96
C LEU A 92 25.56 15.29 -17.12
N ARG A 93 25.02 14.48 -16.23
CA ARG A 93 23.58 14.22 -16.13
C ARG A 93 23.13 14.36 -14.69
N VAL A 94 22.09 15.15 -14.48
CA VAL A 94 21.37 15.25 -13.20
C VAL A 94 20.03 14.54 -13.35
N TYR A 95 19.63 13.78 -12.36
CA TYR A 95 18.33 13.11 -12.37
C TYR A 95 17.70 13.08 -10.98
N ALA A 96 16.38 13.03 -10.96
CA ALA A 96 15.59 12.77 -9.78
C ALA A 96 14.65 11.59 -10.04
N THR A 97 14.52 10.73 -9.06
CA THR A 97 13.62 9.56 -9.11
C THR A 97 12.70 9.59 -7.90
N GLY A 98 11.42 9.37 -8.14
CA GLY A 98 10.44 9.16 -7.10
C GLY A 98 9.81 7.80 -7.22
N GLN A 99 9.72 7.06 -6.10
CA GLN A 99 9.13 5.73 -6.06
C GLN A 99 7.86 5.72 -5.20
N ASN A 100 6.88 4.94 -5.64
CA ASN A 100 5.57 4.79 -4.99
C ASN A 100 4.87 6.14 -4.71
N LEU A 101 4.93 7.06 -5.68
CA LEU A 101 4.45 8.44 -5.50
C LEU A 101 2.94 8.52 -5.30
N LEU A 102 2.20 7.67 -5.98
CA LEU A 102 0.75 7.56 -5.85
C LEU A 102 0.37 6.10 -5.68
N TYR A 103 -0.55 5.86 -4.76
CA TYR A 103 -1.08 4.53 -4.53
C TYR A 103 -2.58 4.62 -4.26
N LEU A 104 -3.37 4.09 -5.19
CA LEU A 104 -4.82 4.02 -5.10
C LEU A 104 -5.22 2.58 -4.81
N MET A 105 -5.96 2.38 -3.74
CA MET A 105 -6.44 1.07 -3.31
C MET A 105 -7.95 0.99 -3.50
N SER A 106 -8.48 -0.23 -3.61
CA SER A 106 -9.92 -0.46 -3.59
C SER A 106 -10.56 0.21 -2.36
N SER A 107 -11.74 0.83 -2.55
CA SER A 107 -12.48 1.46 -1.47
C SER A 107 -12.91 0.48 -0.38
N ASN A 108 -13.03 -0.79 -0.72
CA ASN A 108 -13.40 -1.87 0.20
C ASN A 108 -12.19 -2.47 0.94
N TYR A 109 -10.97 -2.00 0.62
CA TYR A 109 -9.76 -2.45 1.30
C TYR A 109 -9.48 -1.58 2.53
N ARG A 110 -9.53 -2.19 3.71
CA ARG A 110 -9.30 -1.51 5.00
C ARG A 110 -7.86 -1.62 5.50
N GLY A 111 -7.05 -2.47 4.87
CA GLY A 111 -5.64 -2.64 5.20
C GLY A 111 -4.75 -1.46 4.78
N VAL A 112 -3.45 -1.59 5.03
CA VAL A 112 -2.45 -0.55 4.73
C VAL A 112 -1.61 -0.84 3.50
N ASN A 113 -1.59 -2.10 3.05
CA ASN A 113 -0.79 -2.54 1.91
C ASN A 113 -1.42 -3.78 1.26
N PRO A 114 -2.12 -3.65 0.13
CA PRO A 114 -2.79 -4.79 -0.51
C PRO A 114 -1.82 -5.80 -1.15
N GLU A 115 -0.54 -5.44 -1.32
CA GLU A 115 0.48 -6.33 -1.87
C GLU A 115 1.22 -7.14 -0.81
N ALA A 116 1.18 -6.70 0.44
CA ALA A 116 1.84 -7.44 1.51
C ALA A 116 1.23 -8.83 1.69
N ARG A 117 2.09 -9.81 1.83
CA ARG A 117 1.73 -11.19 2.15
C ARG A 117 2.50 -11.62 3.38
N SER A 118 1.79 -12.17 4.34
CA SER A 118 2.39 -12.69 5.57
C SER A 118 2.30 -14.20 5.58
N GLY A 119 3.42 -14.87 5.83
CA GLY A 119 3.51 -16.32 5.83
C GLY A 119 3.35 -17.00 7.18
N SER A 120 3.29 -16.25 8.30
CA SER A 120 3.67 -16.88 9.56
C SER A 120 2.55 -17.49 10.40
N ARG A 121 1.29 -17.15 10.24
CA ARG A 121 0.21 -17.76 11.05
C ARG A 121 -1.08 -18.07 10.30
N ALA A 122 -1.20 -17.56 9.14
CA ALA A 122 -2.31 -17.86 8.24
C ALA A 122 -1.92 -18.92 7.23
N ALA A 123 -1.20 -19.96 7.67
CA ALA A 123 -0.86 -21.11 6.84
C ALA A 123 -2.09 -21.82 6.25
N MET A 124 -3.28 -21.55 6.77
CA MET A 124 -4.54 -22.01 6.19
C MET A 124 -4.95 -21.23 4.95
N VAL A 125 -4.50 -19.97 4.79
CA VAL A 125 -4.79 -19.14 3.61
C VAL A 125 -3.44 -18.75 2.99
N LYS A 126 -2.82 -19.72 2.33
CA LYS A 126 -1.52 -19.54 1.68
C LYS A 126 -1.50 -18.30 0.81
N ASN A 127 -0.54 -17.41 1.07
CA ASN A 127 -0.20 -16.24 0.28
C ASN A 127 -1.26 -15.12 0.16
N SER A 128 -2.36 -15.19 0.89
CA SER A 128 -3.42 -14.19 0.82
C SER A 128 -3.75 -13.52 2.15
N ALA A 129 -3.07 -13.89 3.23
CA ALA A 129 -3.26 -13.26 4.52
C ALA A 129 -2.29 -12.08 4.73
N GLN A 130 -2.80 -11.06 5.38
CA GLN A 130 -2.03 -9.87 5.77
C GLN A 130 -2.10 -9.71 7.28
N ALA A 131 -0.98 -9.91 7.94
CA ALA A 131 -0.81 -9.63 9.37
C ALA A 131 0.47 -8.83 9.57
N GLY A 132 0.39 -7.68 10.24
CA GLY A 132 1.55 -6.83 10.48
C GLY A 132 2.13 -6.18 9.21
N ALA A 133 1.31 -5.94 8.19
CA ALA A 133 1.75 -5.29 6.97
C ALA A 133 2.19 -3.84 7.24
N PHE A 134 3.34 -3.46 6.69
CA PHE A 134 3.81 -2.08 6.74
C PHE A 134 3.20 -1.25 5.60
N PRO A 135 2.91 0.04 5.83
CA PRO A 135 2.53 0.96 4.77
C PRO A 135 3.60 1.04 3.68
N ILE A 136 3.16 1.28 2.45
CA ILE A 136 4.06 1.48 1.32
C ILE A 136 4.72 2.85 1.47
N MET A 137 6.05 2.86 1.53
CA MET A 137 6.83 4.08 1.67
C MET A 137 7.09 4.75 0.32
N ARG A 138 7.02 6.07 0.31
CA ARG A 138 7.49 6.90 -0.81
C ARG A 138 8.98 7.14 -0.66
N THR A 139 9.72 7.02 -1.75
CA THR A 139 11.16 7.26 -1.77
C THR A 139 11.50 8.29 -2.83
N TYR A 140 12.38 9.21 -2.50
CA TYR A 140 12.89 10.23 -3.42
C TYR A 140 14.40 10.14 -3.47
N ASN A 141 14.95 10.07 -4.67
CA ASN A 141 16.39 10.03 -4.89
C ASN A 141 16.77 11.13 -5.88
N VAL A 142 17.91 11.77 -5.62
CA VAL A 142 18.54 12.69 -6.56
C VAL A 142 19.93 12.16 -6.85
N GLY A 143 20.31 12.12 -8.12
CA GLY A 143 21.58 11.59 -8.53
C GLY A 143 22.26 12.46 -9.57
N LEU A 144 23.59 12.30 -9.62
CA LEU A 144 24.49 13.02 -10.51
C LEU A 144 25.43 12.02 -11.16
N ASN A 145 25.50 12.00 -12.49
CA ASN A 145 26.48 11.25 -13.25
C ASN A 145 27.45 12.21 -13.91
N ILE A 146 28.74 12.08 -13.60
CA ILE A 146 29.79 12.91 -14.14
C ILE A 146 30.80 12.02 -14.89
N ASN A 147 31.13 12.41 -16.11
CA ASN A 147 32.18 11.76 -16.93
C ASN A 147 33.24 12.81 -17.21
N PHE A 148 34.49 12.43 -16.99
CA PHE A 148 35.65 13.26 -17.23
C PHE A 148 36.29 12.93 -18.59
#